data_b56a633e9ba21b1c93807571f32f3588
#
_entry.id   b56a633e9ba21b1c93807571f32f3588
#
_cell.length_a   1.000
_cell.length_b   1.000
_cell.length_c   1.000
_cell.angle_alpha   90.00
_cell.angle_beta   90.00
_cell.angle_gamma   90.00
#
_symmetry.space_group_name_H-M   'P 1'
#
loop_
_entity.id
_entity.type
_entity.pdbx_description
1 polymer ?
#
loop_
_entity_poly.entity_id
_entity_poly.type
_entity_poly.pdbx_seq_one_letter_code
_entity_poly.pdbx_strand_id
1 'polypeptide(L)'
;MPSLPIIPEYITVHLGAPDENAPNVTLPFEEYVSNVASSEIYPTWPESAIRANIYAQISFALNRIYTEYYRSRGYDFDITNSTAYDQSFVRGRNIFENISEISADIFNSYVRRRGSYEPLFTAYCDGVEVNCNGLSQWGSVTLANQGYTPYDILRYYYGNDIDIISEADVNRSSKNAPNDPL
;
A
#
# COMPACT_ATOMS: atom_id res chain seq x y z
N MET A 1 21.93 -11.19 8.53
CA MET A 1 21.24 -9.95 8.93
C MET A 1 20.18 -9.60 7.91
N PRO A 2 18.94 -9.39 8.31
CA PRO A 2 17.93 -8.90 7.37
C PRO A 2 18.33 -7.50 6.89
N SER A 3 18.11 -7.25 5.62
CA SER A 3 18.36 -5.93 5.05
C SER A 3 17.23 -4.97 5.41
N LEU A 4 17.54 -3.68 5.49
CA LEU A 4 16.52 -2.65 5.66
C LEU A 4 15.66 -2.58 4.40
N PRO A 5 14.35 -2.37 4.53
CA PRO A 5 13.49 -2.16 3.39
C PRO A 5 13.93 -0.95 2.56
N ILE A 6 13.95 -1.13 1.25
CA ILE A 6 14.21 -0.06 0.30
C ILE A 6 12.95 0.07 -0.55
N ILE A 7 12.47 1.30 -0.72
CA ILE A 7 11.29 1.56 -1.53
C ILE A 7 11.65 1.29 -3.00
N PRO A 8 10.93 0.42 -3.70
CA PRO A 8 11.24 0.15 -5.10
C PRO A 8 10.89 1.37 -5.97
N GLU A 9 11.63 1.55 -7.05
CA GLU A 9 11.26 2.57 -8.04
C GLU A 9 10.01 2.15 -8.79
N TYR A 10 9.91 0.86 -9.13
CA TYR A 10 8.81 0.28 -9.90
C TYR A 10 8.22 -0.92 -9.17
N ILE A 11 6.95 -1.20 -9.45
CA ILE A 11 6.26 -2.39 -8.97
C ILE A 11 5.60 -3.09 -10.16
N THR A 12 5.64 -4.43 -10.16
CA THR A 12 5.00 -5.23 -11.19
C THR A 12 3.70 -5.81 -10.65
N VAL A 13 2.60 -5.51 -11.32
CA VAL A 13 1.24 -5.88 -10.92
C VAL A 13 0.67 -6.88 -11.93
N HIS A 14 0.22 -8.03 -11.42
CA HIS A 14 -0.49 -9.02 -12.23
C HIS A 14 -1.98 -8.66 -12.28
N LEU A 15 -2.54 -8.58 -13.47
CA LEU A 15 -3.92 -8.12 -13.67
C LEU A 15 -4.94 -9.26 -13.64
N GLY A 16 -4.85 -10.10 -12.62
CA GLY A 16 -5.74 -11.23 -12.42
C GLY A 16 -5.37 -12.02 -11.16
N ALA A 17 -6.05 -13.13 -10.94
CA ALA A 17 -5.67 -14.06 -9.87
C ALA A 17 -4.28 -14.63 -10.13
N PRO A 18 -3.55 -15.07 -9.08
CA PRO A 18 -2.14 -15.48 -9.26
C PRO A 18 -1.91 -16.51 -10.38
N ASP A 19 -2.79 -17.48 -10.52
CA ASP A 19 -2.64 -18.55 -11.52
C ASP A 19 -3.40 -18.26 -12.82
N GLU A 20 -4.06 -17.12 -12.91
CA GLU A 20 -4.79 -16.73 -14.10
C GLU A 20 -3.82 -16.25 -15.18
N ASN A 21 -4.10 -16.64 -16.43
CA ASN A 21 -3.31 -16.15 -17.56
C ASN A 21 -3.72 -14.70 -17.87
N ALA A 22 -3.04 -13.76 -17.25
CA ALA A 22 -3.32 -12.34 -17.36
C ALA A 22 -2.02 -11.54 -17.54
N PRO A 23 -2.09 -10.33 -18.11
CA PRO A 23 -0.89 -9.52 -18.30
C PRO A 23 -0.37 -8.95 -16.97
N ASN A 24 0.93 -8.65 -16.97
CA ASN A 24 1.56 -7.87 -15.91
C ASN A 24 1.77 -6.43 -16.41
N VAL A 25 1.68 -5.49 -15.47
CA VAL A 25 1.98 -4.08 -15.70
C VAL A 25 3.06 -3.65 -14.72
N THR A 26 4.07 -2.96 -15.21
CA THR A 26 5.12 -2.39 -14.35
C THR A 26 5.01 -0.87 -14.40
N LEU A 27 4.93 -0.24 -13.24
CA LEU A 27 4.73 1.20 -13.14
C LEU A 27 5.49 1.74 -11.92
N PRO A 28 5.73 3.08 -11.87
CA PRO A 28 6.35 3.68 -10.69
C PRO A 28 5.56 3.37 -9.42
N PHE A 29 6.27 3.07 -8.34
CA PHE A 29 5.65 2.69 -7.08
C PHE A 29 4.70 3.77 -6.55
N GLU A 30 5.12 5.04 -6.66
CA GLU A 30 4.28 6.17 -6.23
C GLU A 30 2.94 6.21 -6.99
N GLU A 31 2.97 5.95 -8.29
CA GLU A 31 1.75 5.90 -9.11
C GLU A 31 0.86 4.73 -8.72
N TYR A 32 1.47 3.58 -8.39
CA TYR A 32 0.75 2.43 -7.88
C TYR A 32 -0.01 2.79 -6.60
N VAL A 33 0.69 3.43 -5.65
CA VAL A 33 0.08 3.85 -4.38
C VAL A 33 -1.11 4.77 -4.61
N SER A 34 -0.95 5.78 -5.46
CA SER A 34 -2.05 6.70 -5.80
C SER A 34 -3.24 5.99 -6.44
N ASN A 35 -2.96 5.01 -7.29
CA ASN A 35 -4.00 4.24 -7.97
C ASN A 35 -4.80 3.40 -6.97
N VAL A 36 -4.12 2.65 -6.12
CA VAL A 36 -4.77 1.83 -5.11
C VAL A 36 -5.63 2.70 -4.18
N ALA A 37 -5.08 3.79 -3.69
CA ALA A 37 -5.82 4.70 -2.81
C ALA A 37 -7.05 5.27 -3.51
N SER A 38 -6.90 5.73 -4.75
CA SER A 38 -8.03 6.25 -5.52
C SER A 38 -9.08 5.18 -5.84
N SER A 39 -8.67 3.91 -5.83
CA SER A 39 -9.59 2.78 -6.09
C SER A 39 -10.32 2.30 -4.84
N GLU A 40 -9.76 2.52 -3.65
CA GLU A 40 -10.28 1.91 -2.42
C GLU A 40 -10.92 2.88 -1.46
N ILE A 41 -10.50 4.15 -1.45
CA ILE A 41 -11.02 5.15 -0.49
C ILE A 41 -11.52 6.39 -1.22
N TYR A 42 -12.22 7.25 -0.49
CA TYR A 42 -12.82 8.46 -1.06
C TYR A 42 -11.96 9.69 -0.81
N PRO A 43 -11.79 10.57 -1.82
CA PRO A 43 -10.99 11.79 -1.66
C PRO A 43 -11.64 12.82 -0.73
N THR A 44 -12.92 12.64 -0.41
CA THR A 44 -13.66 13.53 0.48
C THR A 44 -13.52 13.18 1.96
N TRP A 45 -12.84 12.09 2.28
CA TRP A 45 -12.63 11.68 3.67
C TRP A 45 -11.71 12.66 4.40
N PRO A 46 -11.77 12.70 5.75
CA PRO A 46 -10.80 13.49 6.53
C PRO A 46 -9.37 13.09 6.19
N GLU A 47 -8.47 14.07 6.15
CA GLU A 47 -7.07 13.82 5.76
C GLU A 47 -6.40 12.75 6.63
N SER A 48 -6.65 12.75 7.95
CA SER A 48 -6.08 11.73 8.84
C SER A 48 -6.50 10.31 8.44
N ALA A 49 -7.75 10.13 7.99
CA ALA A 49 -8.23 8.84 7.51
C ALA A 49 -7.54 8.46 6.19
N ILE A 50 -7.45 9.40 5.26
CA ILE A 50 -6.77 9.17 3.98
C ILE A 50 -5.32 8.76 4.22
N ARG A 51 -4.58 9.50 5.06
CA ARG A 51 -3.18 9.18 5.36
C ARG A 51 -3.02 7.82 6.03
N ALA A 52 -3.86 7.50 7.01
CA ALA A 52 -3.79 6.19 7.69
C ALA A 52 -4.02 5.04 6.71
N ASN A 53 -5.00 5.17 5.82
CA ASN A 53 -5.27 4.16 4.80
C ASN A 53 -4.09 4.01 3.83
N ILE A 54 -3.50 5.12 3.39
CA ILE A 54 -2.37 5.08 2.46
C ILE A 54 -1.14 4.45 3.13
N TYR A 55 -0.84 4.77 4.38
CA TYR A 55 0.22 4.09 5.12
C TYR A 55 0.01 2.57 5.14
N ALA A 56 -1.21 2.13 5.41
CA ALA A 56 -1.52 0.71 5.42
C ALA A 56 -1.36 0.08 4.03
N GLN A 57 -1.80 0.78 2.99
CA GLN A 57 -1.68 0.31 1.60
C GLN A 57 -0.22 0.20 1.17
N ILE A 58 0.61 1.16 1.55
CA ILE A 58 2.05 1.13 1.27
C ILE A 58 2.71 -0.07 1.96
N SER A 59 2.48 -0.23 3.26
CA SER A 59 3.10 -1.31 4.02
C SER A 59 2.65 -2.69 3.53
N PHE A 60 1.40 -2.84 3.13
CA PHE A 60 0.89 -4.06 2.53
C PHE A 60 1.70 -4.42 1.27
N ALA A 61 1.83 -3.48 0.34
CA ALA A 61 2.57 -3.70 -0.90
C ALA A 61 4.06 -3.96 -0.62
N LEU A 62 4.67 -3.19 0.27
CA LEU A 62 6.08 -3.38 0.62
C LEU A 62 6.32 -4.73 1.30
N ASN A 63 5.38 -5.21 2.11
CA ASN A 63 5.49 -6.55 2.68
C ASN A 63 5.56 -7.62 1.59
N ARG A 64 4.69 -7.53 0.58
CA ARG A 64 4.69 -8.46 -0.55
C ARG A 64 6.03 -8.46 -1.29
N ILE A 65 6.62 -7.28 -1.48
CA ILE A 65 7.90 -7.11 -2.17
C ILE A 65 9.05 -7.61 -1.29
N TYR A 66 9.11 -7.16 -0.05
CA TYR A 66 10.20 -7.48 0.87
C TYR A 66 10.28 -8.98 1.18
N THR A 67 9.13 -9.63 1.36
CA THR A 67 9.06 -11.06 1.63
C THR A 67 9.15 -11.90 0.34
N GLU A 68 9.15 -11.26 -0.82
CA GLU A 68 9.08 -11.92 -2.13
C GLU A 68 7.92 -12.92 -2.18
N TYR A 69 6.76 -12.51 -1.65
CA TYR A 69 5.61 -13.40 -1.46
C TYR A 69 5.27 -14.19 -2.71
N TYR A 70 5.13 -13.52 -3.86
CA TYR A 70 4.83 -14.17 -5.13
C TYR A 70 6.10 -14.68 -5.84
N ARG A 71 7.17 -13.88 -5.84
CA ARG A 71 8.39 -14.23 -6.55
C ARG A 71 9.06 -15.48 -5.97
N SER A 72 9.02 -15.66 -4.65
CA SER A 72 9.56 -16.86 -4.01
C SER A 72 8.78 -18.13 -4.37
N ARG A 73 7.55 -17.97 -4.87
CA ARG A 73 6.69 -19.06 -5.32
C ARG A 73 6.76 -19.30 -6.82
N GLY A 74 7.67 -18.62 -7.51
CA GLY A 74 7.89 -18.81 -8.95
C GLY A 74 7.09 -17.89 -9.86
N TYR A 75 6.35 -16.94 -9.31
CA TYR A 75 5.62 -15.95 -10.10
C TYR A 75 6.55 -14.81 -10.52
N ASP A 76 6.21 -14.15 -11.63
CA ASP A 76 7.02 -13.07 -12.22
C ASP A 76 6.44 -11.68 -11.94
N PHE A 77 5.75 -11.51 -10.82
CA PHE A 77 5.15 -10.24 -10.40
C PHE A 77 5.27 -10.07 -8.89
N ASP A 78 5.06 -8.84 -8.43
CA ASP A 78 5.15 -8.49 -7.01
C ASP A 78 3.81 -8.62 -6.29
N ILE A 79 2.71 -8.31 -6.98
CA ILE A 79 1.38 -8.21 -6.36
C ILE A 79 0.32 -8.41 -7.44
N THR A 80 -0.91 -8.75 -7.02
CA THR A 80 -2.06 -8.80 -7.93
C THR A 80 -2.90 -7.53 -7.82
N ASN A 81 -3.81 -7.34 -8.76
CA ASN A 81 -4.74 -6.21 -8.76
C ASN A 81 -6.05 -6.48 -8.02
N SER A 82 -6.14 -7.57 -7.27
CA SER A 82 -7.40 -8.06 -6.73
C SER A 82 -7.45 -8.00 -5.22
N THR A 83 -8.55 -7.47 -4.68
CA THR A 83 -8.81 -7.48 -3.23
C THR A 83 -9.04 -8.88 -2.67
N ALA A 84 -9.31 -9.87 -3.54
CA ALA A 84 -9.40 -11.26 -3.11
C ALA A 84 -8.05 -11.79 -2.63
N TYR A 85 -6.95 -11.23 -3.12
CA TYR A 85 -5.59 -11.65 -2.78
C TYR A 85 -4.77 -10.52 -2.19
N ASP A 86 -4.90 -9.30 -2.70
CA ASP A 86 -4.04 -8.16 -2.33
C ASP A 86 -4.85 -6.87 -2.24
N GLN A 87 -4.68 -5.99 -3.21
CA GLN A 87 -5.24 -4.64 -3.21
C GLN A 87 -5.92 -4.35 -4.54
N SER A 88 -6.87 -3.42 -4.53
CA SER A 88 -7.55 -2.98 -5.73
C SER A 88 -6.66 -2.02 -6.52
N PHE A 89 -6.15 -2.48 -7.64
CA PHE A 89 -5.46 -1.66 -8.63
C PHE A 89 -6.29 -1.67 -9.92
N VAL A 90 -6.60 -0.49 -10.44
CA VAL A 90 -7.40 -0.36 -11.66
C VAL A 90 -6.60 0.38 -12.71
N ARG A 91 -6.09 -0.35 -13.70
CA ARG A 91 -5.25 0.21 -14.75
C ARG A 91 -5.97 1.35 -15.48
N GLY A 92 -5.29 2.51 -15.61
CA GLY A 92 -5.78 3.64 -16.38
C GLY A 92 -6.86 4.48 -15.71
N ARG A 93 -7.19 4.21 -14.44
CA ARG A 93 -8.22 5.01 -13.77
C ARG A 93 -7.72 6.43 -13.47
N ASN A 94 -8.66 7.36 -13.33
CA ASN A 94 -8.36 8.71 -12.88
C ASN A 94 -7.87 8.69 -11.42
N ILE A 95 -6.83 9.47 -11.15
CA ILE A 95 -6.28 9.63 -9.80
C ILE A 95 -6.77 10.96 -9.23
N PHE A 96 -7.30 10.93 -8.01
CA PHE A 96 -7.76 12.15 -7.34
C PHE A 96 -6.55 13.01 -6.92
N GLU A 97 -6.64 14.31 -7.14
CA GLU A 97 -5.51 15.23 -6.92
C GLU A 97 -4.99 15.21 -5.48
N ASN A 98 -5.87 15.31 -4.49
CA ASN A 98 -5.46 15.30 -3.09
C ASN A 98 -4.85 13.96 -2.67
N ILE A 99 -5.34 12.86 -3.22
CA ILE A 99 -4.77 11.53 -2.96
C ILE A 99 -3.38 11.43 -3.58
N SER A 100 -3.20 11.96 -4.79
CA SER A 100 -1.89 12.01 -5.45
C SER A 100 -0.89 12.84 -4.63
N GLU A 101 -1.31 13.98 -4.09
CA GLU A 101 -0.47 14.84 -3.27
C GLU A 101 -0.05 14.13 -1.97
N ILE A 102 -0.98 13.46 -1.30
CA ILE A 102 -0.67 12.72 -0.08
C ILE A 102 0.25 11.54 -0.40
N SER A 103 -0.01 10.82 -1.49
CA SER A 103 0.85 9.71 -1.91
C SER A 103 2.27 10.17 -2.19
N ALA A 104 2.43 11.31 -2.85
CA ALA A 104 3.75 11.91 -3.11
C ALA A 104 4.48 12.25 -1.80
N ASP A 105 3.74 12.66 -0.79
CA ASP A 105 4.29 13.04 0.51
C ASP A 105 4.79 11.82 1.31
N ILE A 106 4.08 10.68 1.25
CA ILE A 106 4.33 9.57 2.16
C ILE A 106 4.64 8.23 1.48
N PHE A 107 4.81 8.17 0.15
CA PHE A 107 5.03 6.90 -0.55
C PHE A 107 6.27 6.14 -0.07
N ASN A 108 7.24 6.83 0.52
CA ASN A 108 8.47 6.24 1.07
C ASN A 108 8.40 6.07 2.59
N SER A 109 7.21 5.90 3.12
CA SER A 109 6.98 5.61 4.53
C SER A 109 6.28 4.26 4.66
N TYR A 110 6.51 3.56 5.76
CA TYR A 110 5.83 2.28 6.00
C TYR A 110 5.69 2.01 7.50
N VAL A 111 4.81 1.07 7.83
CA VAL A 111 4.54 0.65 9.20
C VAL A 111 5.37 -0.62 9.49
N ARG A 112 5.94 -0.70 10.68
CA ARG A 112 6.64 -1.90 11.14
C ARG A 112 6.30 -2.18 12.59
N ARG A 113 6.48 -3.44 13.00
CA ARG A 113 6.51 -3.76 14.43
C ARG A 113 7.82 -3.26 15.02
N ARG A 114 7.76 -2.71 16.21
CA ARG A 114 8.95 -2.25 16.92
C ARG A 114 9.91 -3.43 17.11
N GLY A 115 11.17 -3.24 16.71
CA GLY A 115 12.17 -4.30 16.76
C GLY A 115 12.24 -5.18 15.51
N SER A 116 11.38 -4.97 14.52
CA SER A 116 11.40 -5.70 13.24
C SER A 116 11.79 -4.76 12.11
N TYR A 117 12.48 -5.27 11.09
CA TYR A 117 12.76 -4.52 9.86
C TYR A 117 11.71 -4.75 8.78
N GLU A 118 10.93 -5.83 8.88
CA GLU A 118 9.95 -6.18 7.86
C GLU A 118 8.80 -5.16 7.84
N PRO A 119 8.41 -4.66 6.66
CA PRO A 119 7.17 -3.89 6.56
C PRO A 119 6.01 -4.74 7.06
N LEU A 120 5.19 -4.18 7.95
CA LEU A 120 4.08 -4.91 8.52
C LEU A 120 3.08 -5.29 7.43
N PHE A 121 2.59 -6.52 7.48
CA PHE A 121 1.49 -6.94 6.63
C PHE A 121 0.20 -6.30 7.15
N THR A 122 -0.10 -5.12 6.67
CA THR A 122 -1.19 -4.27 7.12
C THR A 122 -2.49 -4.60 6.38
N ALA A 123 -3.06 -5.75 6.68
CA ALA A 123 -4.35 -6.14 6.11
C ALA A 123 -5.44 -5.12 6.49
N TYR A 124 -6.41 -4.92 5.62
CA TYR A 124 -7.50 -3.98 5.84
C TYR A 124 -8.75 -4.43 5.06
N CYS A 125 -9.89 -3.83 5.38
CA CYS A 125 -11.16 -4.09 4.74
C CYS A 125 -12.06 -2.86 4.88
N ASP A 126 -13.23 -2.86 4.22
CA ASP A 126 -14.12 -1.71 4.32
C ASP A 126 -14.68 -1.53 5.74
N GLY A 127 -14.88 -2.62 6.48
CA GLY A 127 -15.40 -2.57 7.83
C GLY A 127 -16.91 -2.42 7.91
N VAL A 128 -17.61 -2.56 6.78
CA VAL A 128 -19.07 -2.45 6.68
C VAL A 128 -19.62 -3.75 6.08
N GLU A 129 -19.28 -4.07 4.85
CA GLU A 129 -19.71 -5.31 4.20
C GLU A 129 -18.77 -6.48 4.55
N VAL A 130 -17.48 -6.19 4.74
CA VAL A 130 -16.46 -7.17 5.09
C VAL A 130 -15.76 -6.72 6.36
N ASN A 131 -15.64 -7.61 7.34
CA ASN A 131 -14.87 -7.38 8.57
C ASN A 131 -13.59 -8.18 8.53
N CYS A 132 -12.54 -7.62 9.16
CA CYS A 132 -11.23 -8.26 9.24
C CYS A 132 -10.53 -7.89 10.55
N ASN A 133 -9.39 -8.49 10.82
CA ASN A 133 -8.57 -8.18 12.00
C ASN A 133 -7.62 -6.99 11.77
N GLY A 134 -7.74 -6.31 10.64
CA GLY A 134 -6.93 -5.15 10.29
C GLY A 134 -7.71 -3.85 10.36
N LEU A 135 -7.20 -2.85 9.65
CA LEU A 135 -7.82 -1.52 9.60
C LEU A 135 -9.18 -1.61 8.93
N SER A 136 -10.18 -1.00 9.57
CA SER A 136 -11.49 -0.74 8.97
C SER A 136 -11.41 0.60 8.24
N GLN A 137 -11.64 0.61 6.94
CA GLN A 137 -11.55 1.84 6.15
C GLN A 137 -12.58 2.86 6.60
N TRP A 138 -13.84 2.46 6.76
CA TRP A 138 -14.88 3.35 7.28
C TRP A 138 -14.66 3.69 8.76
N GLY A 139 -14.14 2.74 9.56
CA GLY A 139 -13.79 3.00 10.96
C GLY A 139 -12.72 4.08 11.10
N SER A 140 -11.78 4.15 10.16
CA SER A 140 -10.75 5.20 10.17
C SER A 140 -11.37 6.60 10.03
N VAL A 141 -12.46 6.72 9.27
CA VAL A 141 -13.18 8.00 9.13
C VAL A 141 -13.79 8.40 10.46
N THR A 142 -14.41 7.45 11.16
CA THR A 142 -15.00 7.70 12.49
C THR A 142 -13.92 8.18 13.47
N LEU A 143 -12.77 7.52 13.51
CA LEU A 143 -11.68 7.90 14.40
C LEU A 143 -11.10 9.27 14.02
N ALA A 144 -10.93 9.53 12.72
CA ALA A 144 -10.45 10.84 12.25
C ALA A 144 -11.39 11.96 12.67
N ASN A 145 -12.71 11.74 12.59
CA ASN A 145 -13.70 12.71 13.03
C ASN A 145 -13.68 12.93 14.54
N GLN A 146 -13.10 12.01 15.30
CA GLN A 146 -12.88 12.13 16.76
C GLN A 146 -11.54 12.78 17.10
N GLY A 147 -10.77 13.22 16.09
CA GLY A 147 -9.49 13.88 16.28
C GLY A 147 -8.28 12.97 16.31
N TYR A 148 -8.43 11.70 15.94
CA TYR A 148 -7.28 10.78 15.88
C TYR A 148 -6.33 11.19 14.75
N THR A 149 -5.02 11.17 15.06
CA THR A 149 -3.99 11.35 14.03
C THR A 149 -3.85 10.08 13.19
N PRO A 150 -3.19 10.12 12.03
CA PRO A 150 -2.93 8.90 11.25
C PRO A 150 -2.24 7.82 12.08
N TYR A 151 -1.25 8.17 12.87
CA TYR A 151 -0.54 7.23 13.73
C TYR A 151 -1.47 6.61 14.79
N ASP A 152 -2.33 7.41 15.41
CA ASP A 152 -3.30 6.93 16.39
C ASP A 152 -4.28 5.94 15.77
N ILE A 153 -4.73 6.21 14.53
CA ILE A 153 -5.62 5.31 13.79
C ILE A 153 -4.92 3.98 13.54
N LEU A 154 -3.68 4.02 13.08
CA LEU A 154 -2.91 2.80 12.83
C LEU A 154 -2.69 2.00 14.10
N ARG A 155 -2.38 2.65 15.21
CA ARG A 155 -2.20 1.98 16.51
C ARG A 155 -3.50 1.35 17.00
N TYR A 156 -4.62 2.00 16.74
CA TYR A 156 -5.93 1.46 17.13
C TYR A 156 -6.18 0.08 16.50
N TYR A 157 -5.81 -0.08 15.22
CA TYR A 157 -6.08 -1.32 14.50
C TYR A 157 -4.95 -2.33 14.54
N TYR A 158 -3.69 -1.89 14.63
CA TYR A 158 -2.54 -2.78 14.54
C TYR A 158 -1.80 -2.95 15.86
N GLY A 159 -2.15 -2.18 16.89
CA GLY A 159 -1.52 -2.27 18.21
C GLY A 159 -0.55 -1.15 18.49
N ASN A 160 -0.17 -1.01 19.76
CA ASN A 160 0.67 0.12 20.21
C ASN A 160 2.16 -0.10 19.96
N ASP A 161 2.55 -1.28 19.54
CA ASP A 161 3.95 -1.66 19.32
C ASP A 161 4.41 -1.46 17.88
N ILE A 162 3.83 -0.49 17.19
CA ILE A 162 4.20 -0.15 15.81
C ILE A 162 4.89 1.19 15.72
N ASP A 163 5.72 1.34 14.70
CA ASP A 163 6.34 2.61 14.31
C ASP A 163 6.01 2.88 12.85
N ILE A 164 5.92 4.17 12.50
CA ILE A 164 5.93 4.61 11.11
C ILE A 164 7.37 5.01 10.79
N ILE A 165 7.96 4.35 9.81
CA ILE A 165 9.28 4.71 9.30
C ILE A 165 9.07 5.67 8.14
N SER A 166 9.62 6.87 8.25
CA SER A 166 9.50 7.92 7.23
C SER A 166 10.81 8.08 6.47
N GLU A 167 10.72 8.59 5.25
CA GLU A 167 11.89 8.92 4.43
C GLU A 167 12.83 7.73 4.24
N ALA A 168 12.26 6.54 4.01
CA ALA A 168 13.04 5.37 3.67
C ALA A 168 13.76 5.58 2.33
N ASP A 169 14.91 4.93 2.18
CA ASP A 169 15.68 5.01 0.94
C ASP A 169 14.88 4.49 -0.24
N VAL A 170 14.96 5.18 -1.36
CA VAL A 170 14.28 4.81 -2.60
C VAL A 170 15.31 4.32 -3.60
N ASN A 171 15.04 3.19 -4.23
CA ASN A 171 15.88 2.69 -5.32
C ASN A 171 15.61 3.53 -6.57
N ARG A 172 16.65 4.21 -7.07
CA ARG A 172 16.54 5.09 -8.23
C ARG A 172 17.42 4.64 -9.39
N SER A 173 17.48 3.34 -9.62
CA SER A 173 18.23 2.77 -10.73
C SER A 173 17.46 2.92 -12.05
N SER A 174 17.20 4.15 -12.47
CA SER A 174 16.26 4.48 -13.52
C SER A 174 16.74 4.23 -14.96
N LYS A 175 17.96 3.76 -15.15
CA LYS A 175 18.52 3.58 -16.51
C LYS A 175 17.75 2.59 -17.38
N ASN A 176 16.96 1.72 -16.78
CA ASN A 176 16.20 0.68 -17.46
C ASN A 176 14.72 0.77 -17.09
N ALA A 177 14.19 1.98 -17.08
CA ALA A 177 12.78 2.20 -16.78
C ALA A 177 11.91 1.36 -17.73
N PRO A 178 10.91 0.62 -17.22
CA PRO A 178 10.01 -0.13 -18.08
C PRO A 178 9.13 0.80 -18.91
N ASN A 179 8.77 0.34 -20.11
CA ASN A 179 7.94 1.08 -21.05
C ASN A 179 6.47 0.62 -21.03
N ASP A 180 5.96 0.26 -19.88
CA ASP A 180 4.56 -0.18 -19.77
C ASP A 180 3.64 1.03 -19.72
N PRO A 181 2.74 1.21 -20.70
CA PRO A 181 1.75 2.28 -20.62
C PRO A 181 0.69 1.94 -19.56
N LEU A 182 0.26 2.95 -18.85
CA LEU A 182 -0.84 2.81 -17.91
C LEU A 182 -2.20 2.95 -18.61
#